data_2a5f1d53281bb3219aa6ffc91901152f
#
_entry.id   2a5f1d53281bb3219aa6ffc91901152f
#
_cell.length_a   1.000
_cell.length_b   1.000
_cell.length_c   1.000
_cell.angle_alpha   90.00
_cell.angle_beta   90.00
_cell.angle_gamma   90.00
#
_symmetry.space_group_name_H-M   'P 1'
#
loop_
_entity.id
_entity.type
_entity.pdbx_description
1 polymer ?
#
loop_
_entity_poly.entity_id
_entity_poly.type
_entity_poly.pdbx_seq_one_letter_code
_entity_poly.pdbx_strand_id
1 'polypeptide(L)'
;HSVVNLTGRRNGVALLSSMALLLGLLLMGGLAQRSSPAVFPLVLLCCGIGYLYQGPPFRLGYRGLGEPLCWVAFGPLATAAALLVLAPQDSGSIPWRTAFALGSGPALATTLVLFCSHFHQIEQDAAHGKRSPVVRLGTARAAALVPWLVAITLTLQWLPVLQGLWPATALLSVIGLPAAAQLIQLLRDHHDQPERVTGSKFLALRFQVLSGLGLAIGLGIAPLLGW
;
A
#
# COMPACT_ATOMS: atom_id res chain seq x y z
N HIS A 1 -0.34 -18.56 -6.82
CA HIS A 1 0.79 -19.45 -6.53
C HIS A 1 1.30 -19.17 -5.12
N SER A 2 0.91 -20.02 -4.14
CA SER A 2 1.45 -19.91 -2.78
C SER A 2 2.81 -20.60 -2.69
N VAL A 3 3.70 -20.11 -1.81
CA VAL A 3 5.00 -20.74 -1.55
C VAL A 3 4.82 -22.20 -1.10
N VAL A 4 3.73 -22.49 -0.38
CA VAL A 4 3.37 -23.86 0.04
C VAL A 4 3.12 -24.77 -1.18
N ASN A 5 2.40 -24.26 -2.19
CA ASN A 5 2.14 -25.05 -3.41
C ASN A 5 3.42 -25.28 -4.23
N LEU A 6 4.35 -24.30 -4.21
CA LEU A 6 5.62 -24.42 -4.92
C LEU A 6 6.60 -25.35 -4.22
N THR A 7 6.61 -25.40 -2.89
CA THR A 7 7.60 -26.17 -2.11
C THR A 7 7.08 -27.49 -1.59
N GLY A 8 5.77 -27.67 -1.53
CA GLY A 8 5.12 -28.82 -0.88
C GLY A 8 5.34 -28.92 0.65
N ARG A 9 6.06 -27.96 1.25
CA ARG A 9 6.49 -27.99 2.66
C ARG A 9 5.67 -27.07 3.55
N ARG A 10 4.42 -27.41 3.79
CA ARG A 10 3.50 -26.59 4.61
C ARG A 10 4.06 -26.21 5.98
N ASN A 11 4.59 -27.17 6.73
CA ASN A 11 5.10 -26.95 8.09
C ASN A 11 6.37 -26.09 8.08
N GLY A 12 7.28 -26.29 7.11
CA GLY A 12 8.49 -25.48 6.98
C GLY A 12 8.18 -24.02 6.66
N VAL A 13 7.23 -23.77 5.75
CA VAL A 13 6.77 -22.42 5.42
C VAL A 13 6.12 -21.75 6.63
N ALA A 14 5.25 -22.47 7.36
CA ALA A 14 4.60 -21.96 8.57
C ALA A 14 5.63 -21.62 9.66
N LEU A 15 6.61 -22.49 9.91
CA LEU A 15 7.67 -22.23 10.88
C LEU A 15 8.49 -21.00 10.52
N LEU A 16 8.97 -20.91 9.27
CA LEU A 16 9.77 -19.77 8.81
C LEU A 16 8.99 -18.45 8.89
N SER A 17 7.71 -18.46 8.52
CA SER A 17 6.84 -17.29 8.61
C SER A 17 6.62 -16.85 10.06
N SER A 18 6.43 -17.81 10.97
CA SER A 18 6.26 -17.51 12.40
C SER A 18 7.53 -16.97 13.03
N MET A 19 8.70 -17.52 12.67
CA MET A 19 10.00 -17.00 13.12
C MET A 19 10.25 -15.58 12.60
N ALA A 20 9.96 -15.31 11.33
CA ALA A 20 10.10 -13.98 10.76
C ALA A 20 9.17 -12.96 11.43
N LEU A 21 7.92 -13.34 11.72
CA LEU A 21 6.96 -12.51 12.45
C LEU A 21 7.47 -12.21 13.87
N LEU A 22 7.92 -13.25 14.60
CA LEU A 22 8.46 -13.09 15.95
C LEU A 22 9.66 -12.16 15.97
N LEU A 23 10.61 -12.37 15.05
CA LEU A 23 11.78 -11.49 14.91
C LEU A 23 11.35 -10.04 14.63
N GLY A 24 10.41 -9.84 13.71
CA GLY A 24 9.85 -8.50 13.42
C GLY A 24 9.24 -7.85 14.65
N LEU A 25 8.45 -8.58 15.44
CA LEU A 25 7.84 -8.06 16.68
C LEU A 25 8.90 -7.74 17.74
N LEU A 26 9.95 -8.55 17.90
CA LEU A 26 11.05 -8.27 18.82
C LEU A 26 11.82 -7.00 18.42
N LEU A 27 12.14 -6.84 17.13
CA LEU A 27 12.81 -5.65 16.63
C LEU A 27 11.94 -4.40 16.83
N MET A 28 10.65 -4.48 16.54
CA MET A 28 9.71 -3.38 16.74
C MET A 28 9.52 -3.05 18.23
N GLY A 29 9.52 -4.05 19.11
CA GLY A 29 9.52 -3.85 20.56
C GLY A 29 10.77 -3.12 21.04
N GLY A 30 11.93 -3.49 20.52
CA GLY A 30 13.19 -2.78 20.80
C GLY A 30 13.19 -1.33 20.28
N LEU A 31 12.63 -1.08 19.11
CA LEU A 31 12.46 0.28 18.59
C LEU A 31 11.48 1.10 19.44
N ALA A 32 10.37 0.51 19.86
CA ALA A 32 9.38 1.18 20.72
C ALA A 32 9.99 1.61 22.06
N GLN A 33 10.86 0.79 22.66
CA GLN A 33 11.55 1.15 23.92
C GLN A 33 12.54 2.31 23.74
N ARG A 34 13.11 2.47 22.54
CA ARG A 34 14.11 3.52 22.25
C ARG A 34 13.51 4.80 21.70
N SER A 35 12.24 4.78 21.30
CA SER A 35 11.55 5.92 20.68
C SER A 35 10.26 6.27 21.42
N SER A 36 9.15 5.64 21.08
CA SER A 36 7.84 5.87 21.70
C SER A 36 7.11 4.56 21.97
N PRO A 37 6.59 4.33 23.18
CA PRO A 37 5.80 3.14 23.52
C PRO A 37 4.59 2.94 22.57
N ALA A 38 4.05 4.01 21.97
CA ALA A 38 2.92 3.96 21.06
C ALA A 38 3.24 3.26 19.73
N VAL A 39 4.52 3.06 19.38
CA VAL A 39 4.94 2.30 18.19
C VAL A 39 4.45 0.87 18.25
N PHE A 40 4.59 0.22 19.42
CA PHE A 40 4.27 -1.20 19.56
C PHE A 40 2.79 -1.52 19.33
N PRO A 41 1.81 -0.83 19.93
CA PRO A 41 0.39 -1.07 19.65
C PRO A 41 0.02 -0.75 18.19
N LEU A 42 0.65 0.23 17.53
CA LEU A 42 0.42 0.48 16.09
C LEU A 42 0.88 -0.71 15.23
N VAL A 43 2.05 -1.27 15.55
CA VAL A 43 2.56 -2.48 14.87
C VAL A 43 1.65 -3.69 15.10
N LEU A 44 1.21 -3.90 16.35
CA LEU A 44 0.25 -4.98 16.65
C LEU A 44 -1.06 -4.80 15.90
N LEU A 45 -1.54 -3.57 15.75
CA LEU A 45 -2.74 -3.28 14.95
C LEU A 45 -2.53 -3.63 13.48
N CYS A 46 -1.37 -3.28 12.90
CA CYS A 46 -1.01 -3.68 11.54
C CYS A 46 -0.97 -5.21 11.38
N CYS A 47 -0.37 -5.93 12.34
CA CYS A 47 -0.35 -7.39 12.35
C CYS A 47 -1.77 -7.97 12.46
N GLY A 48 -2.62 -7.37 13.30
CA GLY A 48 -4.03 -7.71 13.44
C GLY A 48 -4.79 -7.53 12.12
N ILE A 49 -4.59 -6.42 11.43
CA ILE A 49 -5.15 -6.17 10.09
C ILE A 49 -4.67 -7.24 9.10
N GLY A 50 -3.37 -7.58 9.11
CA GLY A 50 -2.82 -8.65 8.27
C GLY A 50 -3.46 -10.00 8.53
N TYR A 51 -3.73 -10.34 9.80
CA TYR A 51 -4.48 -11.54 10.15
C TYR A 51 -5.93 -11.48 9.67
N LEU A 52 -6.63 -10.40 9.94
CA LEU A 52 -8.03 -10.19 9.51
C LEU A 52 -8.19 -10.27 7.98
N TYR A 53 -7.15 -9.87 7.25
CA TYR A 53 -7.16 -9.88 5.78
C TYR A 53 -7.30 -11.31 5.22
N GLN A 54 -6.52 -12.29 5.73
CA GLN A 54 -6.49 -13.67 5.21
C GLN A 54 -6.96 -14.71 6.22
N GLY A 55 -6.88 -14.41 7.52
CA GLY A 55 -7.10 -15.36 8.60
C GLY A 55 -8.58 -15.71 8.84
N PRO A 56 -8.86 -16.98 9.13
CA PRO A 56 -10.19 -17.38 9.55
C PRO A 56 -10.52 -16.82 10.96
N PRO A 57 -11.79 -16.56 11.27
CA PRO A 57 -12.99 -16.72 10.44
C PRO A 57 -13.27 -15.52 9.55
N PHE A 58 -12.50 -14.44 9.65
CA PHE A 58 -12.84 -13.13 9.07
C PHE A 58 -12.61 -13.08 7.56
N ARG A 59 -11.41 -13.38 7.09
CA ARG A 59 -11.02 -13.36 5.67
C ARG A 59 -11.53 -12.13 4.92
N LEU A 60 -11.30 -10.94 5.47
CA LEU A 60 -11.87 -9.69 4.96
C LEU A 60 -11.42 -9.38 3.52
N GLY A 61 -10.22 -9.80 3.13
CA GLY A 61 -9.77 -9.72 1.73
C GLY A 61 -10.65 -10.52 0.76
N TYR A 62 -11.24 -11.64 1.22
CA TYR A 62 -12.22 -12.41 0.44
C TYR A 62 -13.59 -11.72 0.35
N ARG A 63 -13.88 -10.82 1.27
CA ARG A 63 -15.13 -10.06 1.33
C ARG A 63 -15.07 -8.72 0.59
N GLY A 64 -13.97 -8.43 -0.12
CA GLY A 64 -13.77 -7.19 -0.87
C GLY A 64 -13.38 -5.98 0.00
N LEU A 65 -12.85 -6.24 1.19
CA LEU A 65 -12.31 -5.22 2.11
C LEU A 65 -10.77 -5.19 2.10
N GLY A 66 -10.16 -5.87 1.13
CA GLY A 66 -8.70 -5.95 1.02
C GLY A 66 -8.05 -4.59 0.78
N GLU A 67 -8.61 -3.81 -0.12
CA GLU A 67 -8.09 -2.50 -0.50
C GLU A 67 -8.15 -1.48 0.65
N PRO A 68 -9.29 -1.29 1.35
CA PRO A 68 -9.33 -0.42 2.53
C PRO A 68 -8.35 -0.84 3.62
N LEU A 69 -8.23 -2.14 3.91
CA LEU A 69 -7.29 -2.65 4.91
C LEU A 69 -5.84 -2.41 4.50
N CYS A 70 -5.51 -2.62 3.22
CA CYS A 70 -4.20 -2.31 2.66
C CYS A 70 -3.87 -0.82 2.83
N TRP A 71 -4.80 0.07 2.45
CA TRP A 71 -4.60 1.51 2.58
C TRP A 71 -4.38 1.95 4.03
N VAL A 72 -5.20 1.47 4.97
CA VAL A 72 -5.06 1.81 6.40
C VAL A 72 -3.72 1.33 6.96
N ALA A 73 -3.34 0.09 6.68
CA ALA A 73 -2.13 -0.52 7.23
C ALA A 73 -0.85 0.12 6.66
N PHE A 74 -0.74 0.25 5.34
CA PHE A 74 0.45 0.80 4.66
C PHE A 74 0.47 2.34 4.61
N GLY A 75 -0.64 2.99 4.91
CA GLY A 75 -0.76 4.45 4.98
C GLY A 75 -0.64 4.98 6.41
N PRO A 76 -1.77 5.42 6.99
CA PRO A 76 -1.74 6.15 8.25
C PRO A 76 -1.05 5.38 9.38
N LEU A 77 -1.27 4.07 9.51
CA LEU A 77 -0.70 3.30 10.63
C LEU A 77 0.81 3.13 10.50
N ALA A 78 1.30 2.67 9.35
CA ALA A 78 2.74 2.50 9.13
C ALA A 78 3.48 3.83 9.19
N THR A 79 2.89 4.90 8.61
CA THR A 79 3.48 6.24 8.65
C THR A 79 3.50 6.81 10.06
N ALA A 80 2.43 6.63 10.85
CA ALA A 80 2.40 7.05 12.24
C ALA A 80 3.49 6.36 13.07
N ALA A 81 3.64 5.04 12.90
CA ALA A 81 4.69 4.28 13.58
C ALA A 81 6.10 4.77 13.16
N ALA A 82 6.32 5.01 11.86
CA ALA A 82 7.60 5.53 11.36
C ALA A 82 7.91 6.94 11.90
N LEU A 83 6.93 7.83 11.94
CA LEU A 83 7.10 9.18 12.51
C LEU A 83 7.47 9.14 13.99
N LEU A 84 6.84 8.27 14.77
CA LEU A 84 7.16 8.11 16.20
C LEU A 84 8.57 7.53 16.43
N VAL A 85 9.08 6.73 15.50
CA VAL A 85 10.46 6.20 15.58
C VAL A 85 11.48 7.27 15.20
N LEU A 86 11.21 8.04 14.12
CA LEU A 86 12.16 9.01 13.57
C LEU A 86 12.16 10.35 14.31
N ALA A 87 11.00 10.76 14.82
CA ALA A 87 10.81 12.01 15.55
C ALA A 87 9.89 11.77 16.75
N PRO A 88 10.42 11.20 17.87
CA PRO A 88 9.63 10.94 19.05
C PRO A 88 8.97 12.21 19.57
N GLN A 89 7.69 12.12 19.92
CA GLN A 89 6.94 13.25 20.45
C GLN A 89 7.02 13.24 21.98
N ASP A 90 7.43 14.34 22.58
CA ASP A 90 7.52 14.50 24.03
C ASP A 90 6.18 14.27 24.73
N SER A 91 5.08 14.59 24.05
CA SER A 91 3.71 14.41 24.56
C SER A 91 3.21 12.96 24.50
N GLY A 92 3.95 12.03 23.88
CA GLY A 92 3.48 10.67 23.62
C GLY A 92 2.28 10.59 22.65
N SER A 93 1.87 11.72 22.07
CA SER A 93 0.75 11.78 21.14
C SER A 93 1.14 11.25 19.76
N ILE A 94 0.19 10.54 19.11
CA ILE A 94 0.41 10.03 17.75
C ILE A 94 0.14 11.17 16.75
N PRO A 95 1.09 11.47 15.84
CA PRO A 95 0.95 12.58 14.88
C PRO A 95 0.04 12.22 13.70
N TRP A 96 -1.24 11.96 13.97
CA TRP A 96 -2.20 11.48 12.96
C TRP A 96 -2.32 12.40 11.75
N ARG A 97 -2.36 13.73 11.95
CA ARG A 97 -2.49 14.67 10.82
C ARG A 97 -1.33 14.52 9.83
N THR A 98 -0.10 14.45 10.34
CA THR A 98 1.09 14.24 9.51
C THR A 98 1.12 12.84 8.92
N ALA A 99 0.74 11.82 9.69
CA ALA A 99 0.66 10.44 9.20
C ALA A 99 -0.33 10.28 8.04
N PHE A 100 -1.50 10.92 8.13
CA PHE A 100 -2.47 10.93 7.03
C PHE A 100 -1.95 11.72 5.83
N ALA A 101 -1.35 12.88 6.03
CA ALA A 101 -0.84 13.72 4.94
C ALA A 101 0.29 13.00 4.17
N LEU A 102 1.27 12.41 4.88
CA LEU A 102 2.39 11.71 4.27
C LEU A 102 2.02 10.32 3.72
N GLY A 103 1.17 9.58 4.45
CA GLY A 103 0.93 8.17 4.19
C GLY A 103 -0.17 7.88 3.18
N SER A 104 -1.20 8.75 3.05
CA SER A 104 -2.40 8.42 2.28
C SER A 104 -2.15 8.24 0.78
N GLY A 105 -1.38 9.12 0.17
CA GLY A 105 -1.06 9.05 -1.26
C GLY A 105 -0.21 7.80 -1.60
N PRO A 106 0.95 7.60 -0.98
CA PRO A 106 1.76 6.39 -1.18
C PRO A 106 1.01 5.09 -0.89
N ALA A 107 0.16 5.06 0.14
CA ALA A 107 -0.66 3.90 0.45
C ALA A 107 -1.72 3.62 -0.63
N LEU A 108 -2.31 4.65 -1.21
CA LEU A 108 -3.26 4.44 -2.32
C LEU A 108 -2.55 3.91 -3.56
N ALA A 109 -1.30 4.34 -3.84
CA ALA A 109 -0.47 3.74 -4.89
C ALA A 109 -0.18 2.25 -4.60
N THR A 110 0.11 1.89 -3.34
CA THR A 110 0.28 0.48 -2.90
C THR A 110 -1.01 -0.31 -3.07
N THR A 111 -2.14 0.27 -2.69
CA THR A 111 -3.47 -0.32 -2.86
C THR A 111 -3.82 -0.53 -4.33
N LEU A 112 -3.38 0.36 -5.21
CA LEU A 112 -3.56 0.21 -6.67
C LEU A 112 -2.81 -1.02 -7.21
N VAL A 113 -1.64 -1.36 -6.66
CA VAL A 113 -0.93 -2.61 -7.02
C VAL A 113 -1.77 -3.83 -6.68
N LEU A 114 -2.36 -3.85 -5.46
CA LEU A 114 -3.27 -4.91 -5.04
C LEU A 114 -4.49 -4.98 -5.96
N PHE A 115 -5.15 -3.85 -6.21
CA PHE A 115 -6.32 -3.74 -7.08
C PHE A 115 -6.04 -4.28 -8.49
N CYS A 116 -4.93 -3.88 -9.11
CA CYS A 116 -4.52 -4.32 -10.44
C CYS A 116 -4.17 -5.81 -10.49
N SER A 117 -3.75 -6.41 -9.38
CA SER A 117 -3.48 -7.84 -9.33
C SER A 117 -4.72 -8.72 -9.53
N HIS A 118 -5.91 -8.19 -9.25
CA HIS A 118 -7.17 -8.93 -9.38
C HIS A 118 -7.65 -9.10 -10.83
N PHE A 119 -7.17 -8.29 -11.78
CA PHE A 119 -7.58 -8.41 -13.16
C PHE A 119 -7.19 -9.77 -13.79
N HIS A 120 -5.92 -10.17 -13.62
CA HIS A 120 -5.46 -11.46 -14.15
C HIS A 120 -5.87 -12.66 -13.27
N GLN A 121 -6.37 -12.43 -12.06
CA GLN A 121 -6.79 -13.46 -11.11
C GLN A 121 -8.32 -13.58 -11.01
N ILE A 122 -9.08 -12.85 -11.82
CA ILE A 122 -10.54 -12.74 -11.67
C ILE A 122 -11.25 -14.08 -11.64
N GLU A 123 -10.89 -15.01 -12.53
CA GLU A 123 -11.48 -16.35 -12.59
C GLU A 123 -11.12 -17.19 -11.37
N GLN A 124 -9.85 -17.13 -10.93
CA GLN A 124 -9.39 -17.85 -9.75
C GLN A 124 -10.00 -17.26 -8.47
N ASP A 125 -10.07 -15.92 -8.35
CA ASP A 125 -10.71 -15.26 -7.23
C ASP A 125 -12.18 -15.67 -7.12
N ALA A 126 -12.93 -15.65 -8.22
CA ALA A 126 -14.33 -16.05 -8.27
C ALA A 126 -14.51 -17.54 -7.92
N ALA A 127 -13.69 -18.42 -8.48
CA ALA A 127 -13.75 -19.87 -8.22
C ALA A 127 -13.49 -20.21 -6.74
N HIS A 128 -12.68 -19.41 -6.03
CA HIS A 128 -12.40 -19.58 -4.60
C HIS A 128 -13.33 -18.76 -3.68
N GLY A 129 -14.40 -18.18 -4.23
CA GLY A 129 -15.37 -17.38 -3.48
C GLY A 129 -14.85 -16.02 -3.00
N LYS A 130 -13.71 -15.55 -3.53
CA LYS A 130 -13.17 -14.24 -3.22
C LYS A 130 -13.89 -13.17 -4.02
N ARG A 131 -14.48 -12.21 -3.31
CA ARG A 131 -15.26 -11.09 -3.86
C ARG A 131 -14.40 -9.84 -3.94
N SER A 132 -13.26 -9.90 -4.67
CA SER A 132 -12.43 -8.73 -4.93
C SER A 132 -13.24 -7.63 -5.65
N PRO A 133 -12.81 -6.35 -5.61
CA PRO A 133 -13.51 -5.27 -6.32
C PRO A 133 -13.69 -5.57 -7.80
N VAL A 134 -12.70 -6.20 -8.46
CA VAL A 134 -12.79 -6.57 -9.88
C VAL A 134 -13.84 -7.64 -10.12
N VAL A 135 -13.95 -8.66 -9.22
CA VAL A 135 -15.02 -9.68 -9.29
C VAL A 135 -16.41 -9.06 -9.09
N ARG A 136 -16.53 -8.09 -8.17
CA ARG A 136 -17.82 -7.43 -7.85
C ARG A 136 -18.31 -6.48 -8.93
N LEU A 137 -17.40 -5.68 -9.49
CA LEU A 137 -17.73 -4.62 -10.46
C LEU A 137 -17.73 -5.09 -11.89
N GLY A 138 -17.03 -6.21 -12.16
CA GLY A 138 -16.63 -6.61 -13.49
C GLY A 138 -15.41 -5.82 -13.99
N THR A 139 -14.67 -6.39 -14.95
CA THR A 139 -13.40 -5.85 -15.42
C THR A 139 -13.53 -4.46 -16.04
N ALA A 140 -14.59 -4.20 -16.81
CA ALA A 140 -14.79 -2.91 -17.50
C ALA A 140 -14.95 -1.75 -16.49
N ARG A 141 -15.83 -1.91 -15.49
CA ARG A 141 -16.05 -0.86 -14.48
C ARG A 141 -14.81 -0.71 -13.57
N ALA A 142 -14.18 -1.82 -13.23
CA ALA A 142 -12.94 -1.78 -12.46
C ALA A 142 -11.82 -1.05 -13.21
N ALA A 143 -11.63 -1.30 -14.51
CA ALA A 143 -10.66 -0.58 -15.34
C ALA A 143 -10.96 0.92 -15.41
N ALA A 144 -12.23 1.30 -15.50
CA ALA A 144 -12.65 2.71 -15.52
C ALA A 144 -12.36 3.45 -14.19
N LEU A 145 -12.16 2.74 -13.08
CA LEU A 145 -11.75 3.34 -11.80
C LEU A 145 -10.26 3.69 -11.73
N VAL A 146 -9.41 3.00 -12.49
CA VAL A 146 -7.95 3.15 -12.40
C VAL A 146 -7.46 4.59 -12.64
N PRO A 147 -7.94 5.33 -13.66
CA PRO A 147 -7.57 6.73 -13.84
C PRO A 147 -7.89 7.59 -12.61
N TRP A 148 -9.04 7.36 -11.99
CA TRP A 148 -9.46 8.07 -10.78
C TRP A 148 -8.59 7.73 -9.57
N LEU A 149 -8.24 6.47 -9.40
CA LEU A 149 -7.34 6.04 -8.32
C LEU A 149 -5.95 6.68 -8.49
N VAL A 150 -5.42 6.76 -9.71
CA VAL A 150 -4.17 7.48 -10.01
C VAL A 150 -4.31 8.97 -9.70
N ALA A 151 -5.39 9.61 -10.17
CA ALA A 151 -5.62 11.03 -9.93
C ALA A 151 -5.74 11.35 -8.44
N ILE A 152 -6.50 10.55 -7.67
CA ILE A 152 -6.63 10.71 -6.22
C ILE A 152 -5.28 10.51 -5.53
N THR A 153 -4.48 9.51 -5.96
CA THR A 153 -3.14 9.26 -5.41
C THR A 153 -2.26 10.51 -5.54
N LEU A 154 -2.19 11.10 -6.73
CA LEU A 154 -1.40 12.30 -6.97
C LEU A 154 -1.98 13.52 -6.25
N THR A 155 -3.29 13.67 -6.21
CA THR A 155 -3.94 14.75 -5.45
C THR A 155 -3.57 14.67 -3.97
N LEU A 156 -3.61 13.47 -3.36
CA LEU A 156 -3.22 13.30 -1.96
C LEU A 156 -1.73 13.59 -1.72
N GLN A 157 -0.87 13.35 -2.70
CA GLN A 157 0.56 13.69 -2.61
C GLN A 157 0.82 15.20 -2.83
N TRP A 158 0.00 15.87 -3.65
CA TRP A 158 0.22 17.28 -4.03
C TRP A 158 -0.58 18.27 -3.19
N LEU A 159 -1.68 17.84 -2.59
CA LEU A 159 -2.52 18.70 -1.75
C LEU A 159 -1.73 19.44 -0.65
N PRO A 160 -0.80 18.78 0.10
CA PRO A 160 0.01 19.49 1.08
C PRO A 160 0.94 20.57 0.46
N VAL A 161 1.39 20.39 -0.79
CA VAL A 161 2.16 21.40 -1.52
C VAL A 161 1.28 22.60 -1.84
N LEU A 162 0.06 22.36 -2.33
CA LEU A 162 -0.90 23.41 -2.65
C LEU A 162 -1.33 24.21 -1.42
N GLN A 163 -1.30 23.59 -0.25
CA GLN A 163 -1.57 24.22 1.05
C GLN A 163 -0.38 24.91 1.68
N GLY A 164 0.79 24.94 1.00
CA GLY A 164 2.02 25.53 1.52
C GLY A 164 2.63 24.76 2.70
N LEU A 165 2.20 23.52 2.94
CA LEU A 165 2.71 22.67 4.02
C LEU A 165 3.96 21.87 3.62
N TRP A 166 4.15 21.68 2.32
CA TRP A 166 5.28 20.94 1.75
C TRP A 166 5.95 21.76 0.66
N PRO A 167 7.25 21.51 0.41
CA PRO A 167 8.01 22.16 -0.64
C PRO A 167 7.49 21.77 -2.02
N ALA A 168 7.61 22.69 -2.99
CA ALA A 168 7.22 22.43 -4.38
C ALA A 168 7.98 21.24 -5.00
N THR A 169 9.17 20.93 -4.50
CA THR A 169 9.95 19.76 -4.91
C THR A 169 9.25 18.43 -4.67
N ALA A 170 8.28 18.34 -3.75
CA ALA A 170 7.44 17.15 -3.57
C ALA A 170 6.60 16.80 -4.82
N LEU A 171 6.38 17.76 -5.74
CA LEU A 171 5.77 17.52 -7.05
C LEU A 171 6.59 16.60 -7.96
N LEU A 172 7.86 16.30 -7.62
CA LEU A 172 8.67 15.31 -8.33
C LEU A 172 8.02 13.91 -8.35
N SER A 173 7.03 13.63 -7.51
CA SER A 173 6.19 12.42 -7.62
C SER A 173 5.54 12.27 -9.02
N VAL A 174 5.47 13.34 -9.82
CA VAL A 174 5.02 13.33 -11.22
C VAL A 174 5.79 12.34 -12.10
N ILE A 175 7.02 11.97 -11.74
CA ILE A 175 7.83 11.00 -12.51
C ILE A 175 7.18 9.62 -12.60
N GLY A 176 6.18 9.31 -11.78
CA GLY A 176 5.36 8.12 -11.88
C GLY A 176 4.32 8.15 -13.02
N LEU A 177 3.95 9.32 -13.55
CA LEU A 177 2.89 9.46 -14.55
C LEU A 177 3.05 8.60 -15.82
N PRO A 178 4.23 8.44 -16.42
CA PRO A 178 4.38 7.58 -17.59
C PRO A 178 3.98 6.12 -17.33
N ALA A 179 4.29 5.60 -16.13
CA ALA A 179 3.87 4.25 -15.75
C ALA A 179 2.35 4.16 -15.52
N ALA A 180 1.76 5.19 -14.92
CA ALA A 180 0.32 5.29 -14.75
C ALA A 180 -0.41 5.36 -16.10
N ALA A 181 0.09 6.13 -17.06
CA ALA A 181 -0.48 6.21 -18.41
C ALA A 181 -0.46 4.86 -19.13
N GLN A 182 0.66 4.13 -19.06
CA GLN A 182 0.78 2.78 -19.60
C GLN A 182 -0.20 1.81 -18.94
N LEU A 183 -0.37 1.89 -17.61
CA LEU A 183 -1.33 1.08 -16.86
C LEU A 183 -2.76 1.34 -17.31
N ILE A 184 -3.15 2.61 -17.39
CA ILE A 184 -4.49 3.04 -17.81
C ILE A 184 -4.77 2.56 -19.24
N GLN A 185 -3.82 2.75 -20.16
CA GLN A 185 -3.95 2.29 -21.54
C GLN A 185 -4.10 0.77 -21.61
N LEU A 186 -3.24 0.00 -20.93
CA LEU A 186 -3.30 -1.46 -20.91
C LEU A 186 -4.68 -1.97 -20.45
N LEU A 187 -5.18 -1.42 -19.35
CA LEU A 187 -6.46 -1.87 -18.79
C LEU A 187 -7.66 -1.38 -19.61
N ARG A 188 -7.59 -0.19 -20.20
CA ARG A 188 -8.64 0.29 -21.11
C ARG A 188 -8.79 -0.60 -22.32
N ASP A 189 -7.66 -1.04 -22.90
CA ASP A 189 -7.65 -1.75 -24.20
C ASP A 189 -7.82 -3.28 -24.01
N HIS A 190 -7.51 -3.85 -22.83
CA HIS A 190 -7.44 -5.29 -22.61
C HIS A 190 -8.02 -5.80 -21.28
N HIS A 191 -8.87 -5.02 -20.59
CA HIS A 191 -9.36 -5.37 -19.25
C HIS A 191 -10.03 -6.75 -19.14
N ASP A 192 -10.61 -7.25 -20.23
CA ASP A 192 -11.33 -8.53 -20.33
C ASP A 192 -10.45 -9.71 -20.77
N GLN A 193 -9.14 -9.49 -20.93
CA GLN A 193 -8.17 -10.48 -21.38
C GLN A 193 -7.15 -10.77 -20.27
N PRO A 194 -7.44 -11.71 -19.33
CA PRO A 194 -6.61 -11.96 -18.15
C PRO A 194 -5.12 -12.20 -18.46
N GLU A 195 -4.84 -12.86 -19.59
CA GLU A 195 -3.46 -13.14 -20.01
C GLU A 195 -2.69 -11.88 -20.39
N ARG A 196 -3.35 -10.93 -21.07
CA ARG A 196 -2.72 -9.67 -21.50
C ARG A 196 -2.51 -8.69 -20.36
N VAL A 197 -3.42 -8.68 -19.38
CA VAL A 197 -3.32 -7.77 -18.22
C VAL A 197 -2.46 -8.30 -17.08
N THR A 198 -1.76 -9.42 -17.25
CA THR A 198 -0.83 -9.97 -16.25
C THR A 198 0.24 -8.94 -15.82
N GLY A 199 0.63 -8.06 -16.75
CA GLY A 199 1.58 -6.96 -16.52
C GLY A 199 1.02 -5.79 -15.72
N SER A 200 -0.30 -5.66 -15.53
CA SER A 200 -0.93 -4.49 -14.91
C SER A 200 -0.42 -4.20 -13.50
N LYS A 201 -0.25 -5.23 -12.67
CA LYS A 201 0.31 -5.09 -11.32
C LYS A 201 1.74 -4.54 -11.32
N PHE A 202 2.55 -4.88 -12.31
CA PHE A 202 3.93 -4.39 -12.41
C PHE A 202 3.97 -2.93 -12.89
N LEU A 203 3.05 -2.51 -13.74
CA LEU A 203 2.90 -1.10 -14.12
C LEU A 203 2.40 -0.27 -12.92
N ALA A 204 1.45 -0.80 -12.15
CA ALA A 204 1.02 -0.18 -10.89
C ALA A 204 2.17 -0.09 -9.88
N LEU A 205 2.98 -1.15 -9.73
CA LEU A 205 4.17 -1.15 -8.88
C LEU A 205 5.21 -0.12 -9.37
N ARG A 206 5.43 -0.02 -10.67
CA ARG A 206 6.33 0.98 -11.25
C ARG A 206 5.83 2.41 -10.98
N PHE A 207 4.53 2.65 -11.10
CA PHE A 207 3.93 3.93 -10.71
C PHE A 207 4.15 4.21 -9.22
N GLN A 208 3.87 3.25 -8.34
CA GLN A 208 4.08 3.39 -6.90
C GLN A 208 5.53 3.72 -6.57
N VAL A 209 6.50 2.95 -7.12
CA VAL A 209 7.93 3.14 -6.83
C VAL A 209 8.40 4.50 -7.34
N LEU A 210 8.08 4.87 -8.58
CA LEU A 210 8.53 6.13 -9.16
C LEU A 210 7.89 7.32 -8.45
N SER A 211 6.58 7.33 -8.24
CA SER A 211 5.92 8.43 -7.52
C SER A 211 6.41 8.55 -6.08
N GLY A 212 6.61 7.41 -5.39
CA GLY A 212 7.14 7.39 -4.03
C GLY A 212 8.59 7.89 -3.93
N LEU A 213 9.46 7.48 -4.85
CA LEU A 213 10.84 7.97 -4.93
C LEU A 213 10.89 9.46 -5.26
N GLY A 214 10.07 9.92 -6.22
CA GLY A 214 9.95 11.33 -6.55
C GLY A 214 9.54 12.17 -5.35
N LEU A 215 8.54 11.70 -4.59
CA LEU A 215 8.12 12.35 -3.36
C LEU A 215 9.24 12.37 -2.31
N ALA A 216 9.89 11.23 -2.06
CA ALA A 216 10.97 11.13 -1.07
C ALA A 216 12.18 12.01 -1.42
N ILE A 217 12.61 11.99 -2.68
CA ILE A 217 13.69 12.86 -3.15
C ILE A 217 13.28 14.32 -3.02
N GLY A 218 12.06 14.68 -3.46
CA GLY A 218 11.56 16.04 -3.40
C GLY A 218 11.55 16.60 -1.97
N LEU A 219 11.09 15.82 -1.01
CA LEU A 219 11.12 16.20 0.41
C LEU A 219 12.56 16.24 0.95
N GLY A 220 13.42 15.30 0.54
CA GLY A 220 14.80 15.20 1.03
C GLY A 220 15.72 16.33 0.56
N ILE A 221 15.50 16.89 -0.64
CA ILE A 221 16.31 18.01 -1.16
C ILE A 221 15.80 19.39 -0.70
N ALA A 222 14.59 19.46 -0.16
CA ALA A 222 13.97 20.73 0.24
C ALA A 222 14.83 21.57 1.24
N PRO A 223 15.43 20.97 2.30
CA PRO A 223 16.30 21.72 3.19
C PRO A 223 17.53 22.32 2.49
N LEU A 224 18.04 21.69 1.42
CA LEU A 224 19.15 22.20 0.63
C LEU A 224 18.78 23.44 -0.20
N LEU A 225 17.48 23.65 -0.41
CA LEU A 225 16.92 24.76 -1.16
C LEU A 225 16.34 25.86 -0.25
N GLY A 226 16.58 25.76 1.06
CA GLY A 226 16.17 26.77 2.04
C GLY A 226 14.71 26.65 2.51
N TRP A 227 14.15 25.46 2.44
CA TRP A 227 12.78 25.17 2.88
C TRP A 227 12.76 24.75 4.33
#